data_22cbdd112c7f34a14d25b562590acf36
#
_entry.id   22cbdd112c7f34a14d25b562590acf36
#
_cell.length_a   1.000
_cell.length_b   1.000
_cell.length_c   1.000
_cell.angle_alpha   90.00
_cell.angle_beta   90.00
_cell.angle_gamma   90.00
#
_symmetry.space_group_name_H-M   'P 1'
#
loop_
_entity.id
_entity.type
_entity.pdbx_description
1 polymer ?
#
loop_
_entity_poly.entity_id
_entity_poly.type
_entity_poly.pdbx_seq_one_letter_code
_entity_poly.pdbx_strand_id
1 'polypeptide(L)'
;DERLKKKLHKNVVITPHLGEMSRFLNIPVEEIASNLIKYGREVNYKYNINCILKDARTVITTEQETFVNLSGNSGMATAGSGDVLTGIVAALIGIGVEFNNATVLAPYIHGLAGDKAMEYVSKTSMMATDIIEGIKILFKGMR
;
A
#
# COMPACT_ATOMS: atom_id res chain seq x y z
N ASP A 1 2.63 -5.06 -19.75
CA ASP A 1 1.99 -5.67 -20.92
C ASP A 1 0.61 -5.04 -21.11
N GLU A 2 0.38 -4.40 -22.26
CA GLU A 2 -0.87 -3.70 -22.60
C GLU A 2 -2.08 -4.65 -22.64
N ARG A 3 -1.87 -5.94 -22.94
CA ARG A 3 -2.93 -6.96 -22.93
C ARG A 3 -3.46 -7.21 -21.52
N LEU A 4 -2.59 -7.13 -20.48
CA LEU A 4 -2.99 -7.27 -19.09
C LEU A 4 -3.72 -6.03 -18.61
N LYS A 5 -3.29 -4.83 -19.02
CA LYS A 5 -4.00 -3.58 -18.67
C LYS A 5 -5.44 -3.56 -19.15
N LYS A 6 -5.75 -4.18 -20.30
CA LYS A 6 -7.12 -4.30 -20.83
C LYS A 6 -8.03 -5.24 -20.02
N LYS A 7 -7.45 -6.05 -19.12
CA LYS A 7 -8.20 -6.97 -18.24
C LYS A 7 -8.43 -6.39 -16.85
N LEU A 8 -7.94 -5.19 -16.58
CA LEU A 8 -8.16 -4.53 -15.30
C LEU A 8 -9.62 -4.12 -15.15
N HIS A 9 -10.14 -4.17 -13.94
CA HIS A 9 -11.52 -3.86 -13.60
C HIS A 9 -11.64 -3.43 -12.13
N LYS A 10 -12.79 -2.94 -11.72
CA LYS A 10 -13.06 -2.35 -10.40
C LYS A 10 -12.70 -3.19 -9.17
N ASN A 11 -12.56 -4.51 -9.32
CA ASN A 11 -12.16 -5.41 -8.24
C ASN A 11 -10.65 -5.74 -8.29
N VAL A 12 -9.85 -4.87 -8.86
CA VAL A 12 -8.39 -4.97 -8.86
C VAL A 12 -7.81 -3.84 -8.01
N VAL A 13 -6.88 -4.18 -7.14
CA VAL A 13 -6.04 -3.21 -6.44
C VAL A 13 -4.58 -3.48 -6.78
N ILE A 14 -3.85 -2.41 -7.07
CA ILE A 14 -2.40 -2.48 -7.29
C ILE A 14 -1.66 -1.76 -6.16
N THR A 15 -0.48 -2.26 -5.81
CA THR A 15 0.33 -1.72 -4.72
C THR A 15 1.72 -1.27 -5.19
N PRO A 16 1.84 -0.41 -6.23
CA PRO A 16 3.12 -0.06 -6.81
C PRO A 16 3.95 0.85 -5.90
N HIS A 17 5.28 0.68 -5.92
CA HIS A 17 6.21 1.74 -5.57
C HIS A 17 6.46 2.65 -6.78
N LEU A 18 7.17 3.77 -6.60
CA LEU A 18 7.39 4.76 -7.67
C LEU A 18 7.96 4.17 -8.95
N GLY A 19 8.97 3.28 -8.86
CA GLY A 19 9.58 2.65 -10.03
C GLY A 19 8.63 1.68 -10.76
N GLU A 20 7.73 1.00 -10.05
CA GLU A 20 6.68 0.16 -10.66
C GLU A 20 5.63 1.03 -11.35
N MET A 21 5.20 2.12 -10.70
CA MET A 21 4.27 3.07 -11.27
C MET A 21 4.84 3.73 -12.53
N SER A 22 6.12 4.11 -12.50
CA SER A 22 6.84 4.65 -13.66
C SER A 22 6.77 3.71 -14.86
N ARG A 23 7.06 2.43 -14.65
CA ARG A 23 6.95 1.41 -15.72
C ARG A 23 5.50 1.18 -16.16
N PHE A 24 4.56 1.25 -15.23
CA PHE A 24 3.15 1.04 -15.52
C PHE A 24 2.57 2.16 -16.38
N LEU A 25 2.90 3.42 -16.07
CA LEU A 25 2.42 4.61 -16.80
C LEU A 25 3.32 5.02 -17.97
N ASN A 26 4.56 4.55 -18.01
CA ASN A 26 5.62 5.01 -18.91
C ASN A 26 5.92 6.51 -18.72
N ILE A 27 6.06 6.93 -17.44
CA ILE A 27 6.33 8.29 -16.99
C ILE A 27 7.58 8.27 -16.11
N PRO A 28 8.48 9.27 -16.16
CA PRO A 28 9.65 9.35 -15.26
C PRO A 28 9.28 9.30 -13.77
N VAL A 29 10.12 8.65 -12.97
CA VAL A 29 9.91 8.52 -11.51
C VAL A 29 9.78 9.88 -10.82
N GLU A 30 10.62 10.83 -11.23
CA GLU A 30 10.68 12.19 -10.67
C GLU A 30 9.37 12.95 -10.89
N GLU A 31 8.75 12.73 -12.05
CA GLU A 31 7.46 13.35 -12.38
C GLU A 31 6.34 12.76 -11.52
N ILE A 32 6.32 11.44 -11.31
CA ILE A 32 5.34 10.78 -10.42
C ILE A 32 5.55 11.25 -8.97
N ALA A 33 6.79 11.29 -8.50
CA ALA A 33 7.14 11.73 -7.16
C ALA A 33 6.72 13.19 -6.89
N SER A 34 6.70 14.04 -7.92
CA SER A 34 6.27 15.43 -7.79
C SER A 34 4.77 15.59 -7.50
N ASN A 35 3.93 14.60 -7.84
CA ASN A 35 2.49 14.66 -7.62
C ASN A 35 1.83 13.27 -7.52
N LEU A 36 2.03 12.58 -6.40
CA LEU A 36 1.51 11.24 -6.15
C LEU A 36 -0.01 11.16 -6.27
N ILE A 37 -0.73 12.18 -5.79
CA ILE A 37 -2.20 12.22 -5.81
C ILE A 37 -2.70 12.22 -7.26
N LYS A 38 -2.11 13.06 -8.12
CA LYS A 38 -2.47 13.13 -9.54
C LYS A 38 -2.35 11.75 -10.20
N TYR A 39 -1.20 11.10 -10.04
CA TYR A 39 -0.92 9.83 -10.73
C TYR A 39 -1.68 8.63 -10.13
N GLY A 40 -1.93 8.62 -8.82
CA GLY A 40 -2.83 7.65 -8.20
C GLY A 40 -4.25 7.75 -8.79
N ARG A 41 -4.79 8.98 -8.87
CA ARG A 41 -6.12 9.24 -9.44
C ARG A 41 -6.20 8.95 -10.94
N GLU A 42 -5.15 9.27 -11.69
CA GLU A 42 -5.09 8.98 -13.13
C GLU A 42 -5.18 7.48 -13.41
N VAL A 43 -4.47 6.66 -12.64
CA VAL A 43 -4.54 5.20 -12.73
C VAL A 43 -5.93 4.68 -12.38
N ASN A 44 -6.50 5.17 -11.28
CA ASN A 44 -7.85 4.79 -10.87
C ASN A 44 -8.87 5.12 -11.96
N TYR A 45 -8.88 6.35 -12.46
CA TYR A 45 -9.80 6.81 -13.49
C TYR A 45 -9.63 6.05 -14.81
N LYS A 46 -8.38 5.88 -15.29
CA LYS A 46 -8.08 5.29 -16.60
C LYS A 46 -8.36 3.79 -16.67
N TYR A 47 -8.08 3.07 -15.58
CA TYR A 47 -8.16 1.61 -15.57
C TYR A 47 -9.29 1.07 -14.70
N ASN A 48 -10.05 1.94 -14.03
CA ASN A 48 -11.12 1.56 -13.09
C ASN A 48 -10.63 0.53 -12.05
N ILE A 49 -9.53 0.87 -11.36
CA ILE A 49 -8.90 0.03 -10.33
C ILE A 49 -8.53 0.85 -9.10
N ASN A 50 -8.44 0.22 -7.95
CA ASN A 50 -7.86 0.86 -6.77
C ASN A 50 -6.32 0.86 -6.85
N CYS A 51 -5.70 1.90 -6.27
CA CYS A 51 -4.25 2.03 -6.27
C CYS A 51 -3.73 2.43 -4.87
N ILE A 52 -2.74 1.72 -4.40
CA ILE A 52 -1.94 2.03 -3.21
C ILE A 52 -0.53 2.41 -3.68
N LEU A 53 -0.32 3.68 -3.99
CA LEU A 53 0.96 4.20 -4.48
C LEU A 53 1.91 4.43 -3.30
N LYS A 54 2.90 3.54 -3.19
CA LYS A 54 3.87 3.53 -2.08
C LYS A 54 4.99 4.54 -2.29
N ASP A 55 5.17 5.38 -1.28
CA ASP A 55 6.32 6.28 -1.12
C ASP A 55 6.46 6.61 0.38
N ALA A 56 7.28 7.58 0.76
CA ALA A 56 7.39 8.07 2.14
C ALA A 56 6.03 8.45 2.75
N ARG A 57 5.09 8.86 1.91
CA ARG A 57 3.66 8.98 2.21
C ARG A 57 2.88 8.20 1.18
N THR A 58 2.30 7.08 1.58
CA THR A 58 1.48 6.25 0.68
C THR A 58 0.18 6.96 0.33
N VAL A 59 -0.10 7.10 -0.96
CA VAL A 59 -1.37 7.63 -1.47
C VAL A 59 -2.27 6.47 -1.88
N ILE A 60 -3.50 6.46 -1.36
CA ILE A 60 -4.50 5.45 -1.66
C ILE A 60 -5.62 6.11 -2.47
N THR A 61 -5.95 5.54 -3.62
CA THR A 61 -7.05 6.00 -4.46
C THR A 61 -8.06 4.90 -4.70
N THR A 62 -9.30 5.20 -4.42
CA THR A 62 -10.47 4.37 -4.71
C THR A 62 -11.37 5.10 -5.73
N GLU A 63 -12.44 4.47 -6.18
CA GLU A 63 -13.39 5.10 -7.09
C GLU A 63 -13.95 6.43 -6.55
N GLN A 64 -14.12 6.53 -5.24
CA GLN A 64 -14.80 7.66 -4.61
C GLN A 64 -13.84 8.68 -3.99
N GLU A 65 -12.73 8.22 -3.40
CA GLU A 65 -11.91 9.03 -2.51
C GLU A 65 -10.42 8.82 -2.71
N THR A 66 -9.65 9.77 -2.18
CA THR A 66 -8.19 9.70 -2.12
C THR A 66 -7.73 9.97 -0.70
N PHE A 67 -6.90 9.10 -0.18
CA PHE A 67 -6.35 9.17 1.17
C PHE A 67 -4.82 9.26 1.13
N VAL A 68 -4.25 9.85 2.18
CA VAL A 68 -2.80 9.82 2.43
C VAL A 68 -2.57 9.10 3.75
N ASN A 69 -1.82 8.00 3.72
CA ASN A 69 -1.46 7.28 4.93
C ASN A 69 -0.34 8.01 5.68
N LEU A 70 -0.56 8.25 6.97
CA LEU A 70 0.39 8.91 7.87
C LEU A 70 1.04 7.97 8.88
N SER A 71 0.58 6.71 8.99
CA SER A 71 1.18 5.69 9.85
C SER A 71 2.43 5.08 9.21
N GLY A 72 3.26 4.50 10.04
CA GLY A 72 4.49 3.86 9.60
C GLY A 72 5.73 4.74 9.74
N ASN A 73 6.89 4.13 9.55
CA ASN A 73 8.19 4.76 9.73
C ASN A 73 9.18 4.34 8.65
N SER A 74 10.33 5.02 8.58
CA SER A 74 11.35 4.78 7.56
C SER A 74 12.03 3.41 7.63
N GLY A 75 11.96 2.71 8.77
CA GLY A 75 12.46 1.34 8.90
C GLY A 75 11.70 0.32 8.03
N MET A 76 10.46 0.66 7.66
CA MET A 76 9.63 -0.18 6.79
C MET A 76 10.10 -0.19 5.32
N ALA A 77 11.09 0.62 4.95
CA ALA A 77 11.71 0.61 3.62
C ALA A 77 12.69 -0.58 3.49
N THR A 78 12.21 -1.78 3.73
CA THR A 78 12.94 -3.05 3.68
C THR A 78 12.34 -4.00 2.64
N ALA A 79 13.18 -4.93 2.14
CA ALA A 79 12.72 -5.93 1.18
C ALA A 79 11.59 -6.79 1.79
N GLY A 80 10.56 -7.09 1.00
CA GLY A 80 9.39 -7.86 1.44
C GLY A 80 8.31 -7.06 2.17
N SER A 81 8.55 -5.81 2.58
CA SER A 81 7.53 -4.96 3.21
C SER A 81 6.28 -4.78 2.34
N GLY A 82 6.49 -4.61 1.02
CA GLY A 82 5.38 -4.51 0.05
C GLY A 82 4.57 -5.81 -0.09
N ASP A 83 5.22 -6.98 0.07
CA ASP A 83 4.53 -8.28 0.03
C ASP A 83 3.66 -8.46 1.28
N VAL A 84 4.13 -7.99 2.45
CA VAL A 84 3.33 -7.93 3.68
C VAL A 84 2.08 -7.07 3.48
N LEU A 85 2.22 -5.87 2.90
CA LEU A 85 1.08 -5.01 2.57
C LEU A 85 0.08 -5.72 1.66
N THR A 86 0.56 -6.37 0.60
CA THR A 86 -0.31 -7.12 -0.33
C THR A 86 -1.03 -8.27 0.39
N GLY A 87 -0.34 -8.95 1.30
CA GLY A 87 -0.93 -9.98 2.15
C GLY A 87 -2.03 -9.44 3.08
N ILE A 88 -1.85 -8.24 3.66
CA ILE A 88 -2.88 -7.59 4.49
C ILE A 88 -4.12 -7.25 3.65
N VAL A 89 -3.93 -6.68 2.44
CA VAL A 89 -5.06 -6.41 1.52
C VAL A 89 -5.85 -7.68 1.25
N ALA A 90 -5.15 -8.76 0.85
CA ALA A 90 -5.77 -10.05 0.52
C ALA A 90 -6.49 -10.65 1.74
N ALA A 91 -5.89 -10.57 2.93
CA ALA A 91 -6.49 -11.07 4.17
C ALA A 91 -7.78 -10.31 4.53
N LEU A 92 -7.78 -8.98 4.46
CA LEU A 92 -8.95 -8.17 4.75
C LEU A 92 -10.11 -8.50 3.80
N ILE A 93 -9.84 -8.61 2.50
CA ILE A 93 -10.84 -9.03 1.51
C ILE A 93 -11.33 -10.46 1.82
N GLY A 94 -10.40 -11.37 2.16
CA GLY A 94 -10.72 -12.78 2.44
C GLY A 94 -11.61 -12.99 3.67
N ILE A 95 -11.54 -12.10 4.66
CA ILE A 95 -12.43 -12.14 5.84
C ILE A 95 -13.72 -11.33 5.65
N GLY A 96 -13.97 -10.81 4.43
CA GLY A 96 -15.23 -10.15 4.07
C GLY A 96 -15.27 -8.64 4.27
N VAL A 97 -14.11 -7.98 4.48
CA VAL A 97 -14.07 -6.52 4.46
C VAL A 97 -14.37 -6.03 3.04
N GLU A 98 -15.23 -5.03 2.91
CA GLU A 98 -15.59 -4.44 1.61
C GLU A 98 -14.32 -3.96 0.89
N PHE A 99 -14.28 -4.11 -0.43
CA PHE A 99 -13.06 -3.97 -1.26
C PHE A 99 -12.38 -2.60 -1.13
N ASN A 100 -13.16 -1.50 -1.16
CA ASN A 100 -12.60 -0.16 -1.01
C ASN A 100 -12.09 0.07 0.41
N ASN A 101 -12.84 -0.40 1.43
CA ASN A 101 -12.42 -0.33 2.82
C ASN A 101 -11.14 -1.15 3.07
N ALA A 102 -11.02 -2.35 2.52
CA ALA A 102 -9.82 -3.17 2.60
C ALA A 102 -8.61 -2.45 1.97
N THR A 103 -8.82 -1.78 0.81
CA THR A 103 -7.79 -1.00 0.14
C THR A 103 -7.28 0.15 1.01
N VAL A 104 -8.17 0.83 1.72
CA VAL A 104 -7.81 1.97 2.60
C VAL A 104 -7.21 1.52 3.91
N LEU A 105 -7.77 0.50 4.54
CA LEU A 105 -7.34 0.00 5.85
C LEU A 105 -5.97 -0.71 5.81
N ALA A 106 -5.66 -1.42 4.72
CA ALA A 106 -4.44 -2.21 4.66
C ALA A 106 -3.15 -1.39 4.83
N PRO A 107 -2.94 -0.25 4.13
CA PRO A 107 -1.77 0.59 4.37
C PRO A 107 -1.71 1.18 5.78
N TYR A 108 -2.85 1.49 6.36
CA TYR A 108 -2.94 2.00 7.73
C TYR A 108 -2.51 0.94 8.75
N ILE A 109 -3.07 -0.28 8.67
CA ILE A 109 -2.69 -1.42 9.51
C ILE A 109 -1.21 -1.76 9.32
N HIS A 110 -0.73 -1.80 8.08
CA HIS A 110 0.67 -2.04 7.75
C HIS A 110 1.59 -1.02 8.41
N GLY A 111 1.25 0.28 8.33
CA GLY A 111 2.00 1.35 8.98
C GLY A 111 2.01 1.22 10.50
N LEU A 112 0.85 1.01 11.12
CA LEU A 112 0.74 0.79 12.57
C LEU A 112 1.54 -0.43 13.05
N ALA A 113 1.54 -1.51 12.25
CA ALA A 113 2.34 -2.70 12.56
C ALA A 113 3.84 -2.40 12.51
N GLY A 114 4.30 -1.62 11.53
CA GLY A 114 5.68 -1.14 11.47
C GLY A 114 6.03 -0.23 12.64
N ASP A 115 5.11 0.62 13.11
CA ASP A 115 5.31 1.44 14.29
C ASP A 115 5.37 0.58 15.57
N LYS A 116 4.55 -0.48 15.66
CA LYS A 116 4.64 -1.46 16.74
C LYS A 116 5.97 -2.24 16.73
N ALA A 117 6.49 -2.57 15.56
CA ALA A 117 7.80 -3.23 15.45
C ALA A 117 8.93 -2.40 16.06
N MET A 118 8.83 -1.06 16.05
CA MET A 118 9.80 -0.16 16.71
C MET A 118 9.89 -0.33 18.22
N GLU A 119 8.96 -1.04 18.86
CA GLU A 119 9.04 -1.32 20.29
C GLU A 119 10.14 -2.34 20.65
N TYR A 120 10.61 -3.13 19.66
CA TYR A 120 11.61 -4.19 19.87
C TYR A 120 12.73 -4.27 18.81
N VAL A 121 12.63 -3.53 17.70
CA VAL A 121 13.72 -3.41 16.70
C VAL A 121 13.99 -1.95 16.36
N SER A 122 15.21 -1.65 15.87
CA SER A 122 15.54 -0.32 15.37
C SER A 122 15.09 -0.14 13.91
N LYS A 123 14.99 1.11 13.46
CA LYS A 123 14.68 1.42 12.03
C LYS A 123 15.67 0.78 11.06
N THR A 124 16.93 0.64 11.47
CA THR A 124 18.01 0.11 10.62
C THR A 124 18.06 -1.41 10.60
N SER A 125 17.43 -2.08 11.56
CA SER A 125 17.40 -3.55 11.66
C SER A 125 16.04 -4.16 11.32
N MET A 126 15.03 -3.33 11.04
CA MET A 126 13.68 -3.80 10.75
C MET A 126 13.63 -4.65 9.48
N MET A 127 13.00 -5.79 9.58
CA MET A 127 12.71 -6.72 8.48
C MET A 127 11.21 -6.85 8.26
N ALA A 128 10.81 -7.38 7.11
CA ALA A 128 9.39 -7.63 6.81
C ALA A 128 8.71 -8.55 7.86
N THR A 129 9.44 -9.50 8.41
CA THR A 129 8.97 -10.39 9.48
C THR A 129 8.63 -9.65 10.77
N ASP A 130 9.35 -8.56 11.09
CA ASP A 130 9.06 -7.74 12.25
C ASP A 130 7.73 -6.97 12.08
N ILE A 131 7.43 -6.54 10.86
CA ILE A 131 6.13 -5.94 10.54
C ILE A 131 5.00 -6.97 10.75
N ILE A 132 5.21 -8.24 10.33
CA ILE A 132 4.22 -9.32 10.58
C ILE A 132 4.02 -9.54 12.08
N GLU A 133 5.10 -9.55 12.87
CA GLU A 133 4.99 -9.67 14.33
C GLU A 133 4.28 -8.45 14.93
N GLY A 134 4.57 -7.24 14.40
CA GLY A 134 3.87 -6.01 14.76
C GLY A 134 2.35 -6.09 14.55
N ILE A 135 1.88 -6.80 13.50
CA ILE A 135 0.44 -7.05 13.29
C ILE A 135 -0.14 -7.86 14.46
N LYS A 136 0.55 -8.91 14.90
CA LYS A 136 0.08 -9.73 16.03
C LYS A 136 -0.02 -8.92 17.32
N ILE A 137 0.97 -8.07 17.59
CA ILE A 137 0.99 -7.20 18.76
C ILE A 137 -0.17 -6.19 18.69
N LEU A 138 -0.36 -5.56 17.51
CA LEU A 138 -1.44 -4.59 17.28
C LEU A 138 -2.81 -5.19 17.61
N PHE A 139 -3.13 -6.35 17.07
CA PHE A 139 -4.44 -6.99 17.27
C PHE A 139 -4.60 -7.62 18.67
N LYS A 140 -3.51 -8.03 19.33
CA LYS A 140 -3.57 -8.50 20.73
C LYS A 140 -4.04 -7.41 21.69
N GLY A 141 -3.70 -6.15 21.40
CA GLY A 141 -4.11 -4.99 22.22
C GLY A 141 -5.55 -4.52 22.00
N MET A 142 -6.27 -5.08 21.00
CA MET A 142 -7.64 -4.68 20.62
C MET A 142 -8.74 -5.57 21.25
N ARG A 143 -8.45 -6.31 22.33
CA ARG A 143 -9.42 -7.17 23.03
C ARG A 143 -10.23 -6.38 24.05
#